data_5afa0cbd8abdcce85eb6b88481d3d0f6
#
_entry.id   5afa0cbd8abdcce85eb6b88481d3d0f6
#
_cell.length_a   1.000
_cell.length_b   1.000
_cell.length_c   1.000
_cell.angle_alpha   90.00
_cell.angle_beta   90.00
_cell.angle_gamma   90.00
#
_symmetry.space_group_name_H-M   'P 1'
#
loop_
_entity.id
_entity.type
_entity.pdbx_description
1 polymer ?
#
loop_
_entity_poly.entity_id
_entity_poly.type
_entity_poly.pdbx_seq_one_letter_code
_entity_poly.pdbx_strand_id
1 'polypeptide(L)'
;MPDFEKNEYIHYPPFRPSLRGCVCRDTRLAASLYTCCSDAFFSISDNIYRSLILKDSDTALSDLFEELAEKDLERFRLLGELFLALGEADGQKTPRYPYQKRSTASRNQDSPALSALWERRRNIDCYETLMGRTEDRVVRSVFSKLLSTEHLLCRRLESACKK
;
A
#
# COMPACT_ATOMS: atom_id res chain seq x y z
N MET A 1 -4.55 -37.71 -15.35
CA MET A 1 -4.51 -36.24 -15.48
C MET A 1 -5.53 -35.72 -14.51
N PRO A 2 -5.16 -34.98 -13.47
CA PRO A 2 -6.15 -34.35 -12.60
C PRO A 2 -6.74 -33.13 -13.34
N ASP A 3 -8.08 -33.12 -13.42
CA ASP A 3 -8.86 -31.98 -13.88
C ASP A 3 -8.56 -30.79 -12.99
N PHE A 4 -7.96 -29.75 -13.57
CA PHE A 4 -7.91 -28.43 -12.94
C PHE A 4 -9.31 -27.84 -13.05
N GLU A 5 -10.12 -28.12 -12.01
CA GLU A 5 -11.41 -27.47 -11.84
C GLU A 5 -11.25 -25.95 -11.90
N LYS A 6 -12.18 -25.38 -12.64
CA LYS A 6 -12.37 -23.97 -12.94
C LYS A 6 -12.09 -23.12 -11.71
N ASN A 7 -11.01 -22.35 -11.77
CA ASN A 7 -10.76 -21.24 -10.88
C ASN A 7 -11.97 -20.29 -10.96
N GLU A 8 -12.86 -20.38 -10.00
CA GLU A 8 -13.83 -19.33 -9.75
C GLU A 8 -13.03 -18.06 -9.40
N TYR A 9 -12.81 -17.22 -10.39
CA TYR A 9 -12.31 -15.88 -10.15
C TYR A 9 -13.24 -15.23 -9.13
N ILE A 10 -12.74 -15.05 -7.92
CA ILE A 10 -13.43 -14.30 -6.89
C ILE A 10 -13.67 -12.91 -7.48
N HIS A 11 -14.90 -12.70 -7.94
CA HIS A 11 -15.33 -11.44 -8.52
C HIS A 11 -15.53 -10.48 -7.35
N TYR A 12 -14.44 -9.85 -6.90
CA TYR A 12 -14.56 -8.72 -5.99
C TYR A 12 -15.34 -7.64 -6.73
N PRO A 13 -16.50 -7.21 -6.22
CA PRO A 13 -17.18 -6.07 -6.80
C PRO A 13 -16.18 -4.90 -6.81
N PRO A 14 -16.03 -4.19 -7.95
CA PRO A 14 -15.13 -3.07 -8.00
C PRO A 14 -15.58 -2.06 -6.93
N PHE A 15 -14.81 -1.91 -5.87
CA PHE A 15 -14.95 -0.78 -4.97
C PHE A 15 -14.57 0.45 -5.80
N ARG A 16 -15.55 0.99 -6.50
CA ARG A 16 -15.43 2.28 -7.16
C ARG A 16 -15.94 3.33 -6.17
N PRO A 17 -15.08 3.98 -5.39
CA PRO A 17 -15.45 5.29 -4.93
C PRO A 17 -15.84 6.03 -6.19
N SER A 18 -16.94 6.78 -6.17
CA SER A 18 -17.36 7.59 -7.30
C SER A 18 -16.34 8.70 -7.49
N LEU A 19 -15.21 8.39 -8.10
CA LEU A 19 -14.14 9.34 -8.49
C LEU A 19 -14.58 10.21 -9.66
N ARG A 20 -15.86 10.09 -10.08
CA ARG A 20 -16.51 10.97 -11.04
C ARG A 20 -16.54 12.40 -10.46
N GLY A 21 -15.63 13.23 -10.95
CA GLY A 21 -15.51 14.61 -10.54
C GLY A 21 -14.13 15.05 -10.07
N CYS A 22 -13.14 14.16 -10.08
CA CYS A 22 -11.75 14.53 -9.88
C CYS A 22 -11.31 15.42 -11.07
N VAL A 23 -11.20 16.72 -10.87
CA VAL A 23 -10.84 17.70 -11.92
C VAL A 23 -9.36 18.08 -11.84
N CYS A 24 -8.63 17.47 -10.91
CA CYS A 24 -7.25 17.83 -10.65
C CYS A 24 -6.33 17.20 -11.72
N ARG A 25 -5.85 18.04 -12.65
CA ARG A 25 -4.78 17.69 -13.60
C ARG A 25 -3.41 18.01 -13.02
N ASP A 26 -3.09 17.46 -11.87
CA ASP A 26 -1.78 17.67 -11.24
C ASP A 26 -0.83 16.52 -11.59
N THR A 27 0.04 16.77 -12.57
CA THR A 27 1.07 15.80 -13.01
C THR A 27 2.06 15.46 -11.90
N ARG A 28 2.30 16.35 -10.95
CA ARG A 28 3.18 16.10 -9.79
C ARG A 28 2.51 15.15 -8.81
N LEU A 29 1.22 15.33 -8.58
CA LEU A 29 0.43 14.43 -7.76
C LEU A 29 0.37 13.04 -8.39
N ALA A 30 0.14 12.95 -9.71
CA ALA A 30 0.14 11.68 -10.43
C ALA A 30 1.49 10.93 -10.32
N ALA A 31 2.62 11.64 -10.45
CA ALA A 31 3.95 11.05 -10.28
C ALA A 31 4.17 10.54 -8.84
N SER A 32 3.70 11.28 -7.83
CA SER A 32 3.78 10.87 -6.43
C SER A 32 2.90 9.66 -6.15
N LEU A 33 1.69 9.61 -6.70
CA LEU A 33 0.80 8.45 -6.59
C LEU A 33 1.39 7.21 -7.22
N TYR A 34 2.05 7.34 -8.37
CA TYR A 34 2.76 6.23 -8.98
C TYR A 34 3.82 5.64 -8.04
N THR A 35 4.61 6.50 -7.39
CA THR A 35 5.60 6.07 -6.39
C THR A 35 4.93 5.37 -5.21
N CYS A 36 3.83 5.92 -4.68
CA CYS A 36 3.08 5.30 -3.59
C CYS A 36 2.48 3.93 -3.99
N CYS A 37 1.99 3.78 -5.22
CA CYS A 37 1.52 2.48 -5.74
C CYS A 37 2.67 1.47 -5.81
N SER A 38 3.83 1.89 -6.32
CA SER A 38 5.02 1.04 -6.42
C SER A 38 5.48 0.58 -5.03
N ASP A 39 5.53 1.48 -4.05
CA ASP A 39 5.89 1.16 -2.67
C ASP A 39 4.88 0.19 -2.03
N ALA A 40 3.58 0.38 -2.27
CA ALA A 40 2.54 -0.52 -1.80
C ALA A 40 2.71 -1.93 -2.37
N PHE A 41 2.96 -2.04 -3.67
CA PHE A 41 3.20 -3.32 -4.34
C PHE A 41 4.39 -4.09 -3.74
N PHE A 42 5.51 -3.41 -3.50
CA PHE A 42 6.68 -4.03 -2.87
C PHE A 42 6.42 -4.43 -1.42
N SER A 43 5.67 -3.61 -0.67
CA SER A 43 5.32 -3.92 0.72
C SER A 43 4.47 -5.18 0.83
N ILE A 44 3.55 -5.44 -0.11
CA ILE A 44 2.76 -6.68 -0.15
C ILE A 44 3.68 -7.90 -0.18
N SER A 45 4.60 -7.94 -1.15
CA SER A 45 5.53 -9.08 -1.31
C SER A 45 6.43 -9.25 -0.11
N ASP A 46 6.95 -8.15 0.46
CA ASP A 46 7.85 -8.15 1.60
C ASP A 46 7.15 -8.67 2.87
N ASN A 47 5.92 -8.22 3.11
CA ASN A 47 5.13 -8.66 4.25
C ASN A 47 4.70 -10.13 4.14
N ILE A 48 4.31 -10.61 2.95
CA ILE A 48 4.05 -12.04 2.72
C ILE A 48 5.31 -12.85 3.01
N TYR A 49 6.46 -12.42 2.52
CA TYR A 49 7.72 -13.14 2.75
C TYR A 49 8.09 -13.18 4.23
N ARG A 50 7.92 -12.08 4.96
CA ARG A 50 8.16 -12.02 6.42
C ARG A 50 7.21 -12.93 7.18
N SER A 51 5.93 -13.00 6.82
CA SER A 51 4.97 -13.91 7.45
C SER A 51 5.40 -15.37 7.29
N LEU A 52 5.81 -15.76 6.08
CA LEU A 52 6.27 -17.12 5.81
C LEU A 52 7.51 -17.52 6.63
N ILE A 53 8.49 -16.62 6.77
CA ILE A 53 9.71 -16.88 7.58
C ILE A 53 9.37 -17.03 9.06
N LEU A 54 8.42 -16.24 9.57
CA LEU A 54 8.09 -16.18 11.00
C LEU A 54 7.10 -17.27 11.41
N LYS A 55 6.48 -17.99 10.48
CA LYS A 55 5.37 -18.92 10.73
C LYS A 55 5.63 -19.94 11.81
N ASP A 56 6.84 -20.49 11.85
CA ASP A 56 7.22 -21.53 12.80
C ASP A 56 7.89 -20.98 14.07
N SER A 57 8.37 -19.74 14.04
CA SER A 57 9.12 -19.13 15.15
C SER A 57 8.31 -18.13 15.97
N ASP A 58 7.42 -17.37 15.34
CA ASP A 58 6.56 -16.38 15.98
C ASP A 58 5.24 -16.24 15.19
N THR A 59 4.29 -17.11 15.49
CA THR A 59 2.98 -17.16 14.82
C THR A 59 2.24 -15.81 14.94
N ALA A 60 2.29 -15.16 16.11
CA ALA A 60 1.58 -13.91 16.32
C ALA A 60 2.14 -12.77 15.44
N LEU A 61 3.45 -12.75 15.26
CA LEU A 61 4.10 -11.79 14.37
C LEU A 61 3.88 -12.16 12.89
N SER A 62 3.86 -13.46 12.58
CA SER A 62 3.50 -13.98 11.24
C SER A 62 2.10 -13.51 10.83
N ASP A 63 1.08 -13.71 11.69
CA ASP A 63 -0.30 -13.29 11.45
C ASP A 63 -0.41 -11.77 11.25
N LEU A 64 0.37 -11.01 12.04
CA LEU A 64 0.43 -9.56 11.86
C LEU A 64 0.98 -9.17 10.49
N PHE A 65 2.01 -9.86 9.98
CA PHE A 65 2.54 -9.58 8.64
C PHE A 65 1.59 -10.00 7.52
N GLU A 66 0.79 -11.05 7.69
CA GLU A 66 -0.29 -11.38 6.75
C GLU A 66 -1.33 -10.26 6.68
N GLU A 67 -1.77 -9.76 7.84
CA GLU A 67 -2.69 -8.62 7.90
C GLU A 67 -2.08 -7.35 7.25
N LEU A 68 -0.80 -7.08 7.49
CA LEU A 68 -0.10 -5.96 6.84
C LEU A 68 -0.12 -6.10 5.31
N ALA A 69 0.08 -7.32 4.78
CA ALA A 69 0.02 -7.57 3.35
C ALA A 69 -1.38 -7.34 2.77
N GLU A 70 -2.44 -7.77 3.47
CA GLU A 70 -3.82 -7.52 3.07
C GLU A 70 -4.14 -6.02 3.03
N LYS A 71 -3.71 -5.27 4.04
CA LYS A 71 -3.91 -3.82 4.10
C LYS A 71 -3.09 -3.08 3.04
N ASP A 72 -1.91 -3.57 2.70
CA ASP A 72 -1.12 -3.04 1.58
C ASP A 72 -1.77 -3.30 0.23
N LEU A 73 -2.46 -4.44 0.06
CA LEU A 73 -3.24 -4.71 -1.14
C LEU A 73 -4.45 -3.75 -1.27
N GLU A 74 -5.17 -3.49 -0.18
CA GLU A 74 -6.23 -2.47 -0.16
C GLU A 74 -5.68 -1.08 -0.50
N ARG A 75 -4.54 -0.72 0.09
CA ARG A 75 -3.82 0.52 -0.19
C ARG A 75 -3.42 0.64 -1.65
N PHE A 76 -2.84 -0.40 -2.21
CA PHE A 76 -2.44 -0.45 -3.63
C PHE A 76 -3.63 -0.21 -4.56
N ARG A 77 -4.78 -0.83 -4.27
CA ARG A 77 -6.01 -0.65 -5.05
C ARG A 77 -6.51 0.80 -5.00
N LEU A 78 -6.62 1.37 -3.80
CA LEU A 78 -7.09 2.75 -3.63
C LEU A 78 -6.19 3.77 -4.33
N LEU A 79 -4.87 3.63 -4.18
CA LEU A 79 -3.89 4.50 -4.83
C LEU A 79 -3.91 4.31 -6.35
N GLY A 80 -4.05 3.06 -6.83
CA GLY A 80 -4.13 2.74 -8.25
C GLY A 80 -5.38 3.32 -8.91
N GLU A 81 -6.54 3.20 -8.27
CA GLU A 81 -7.79 3.80 -8.75
C GLU A 81 -7.68 5.33 -8.82
N LEU A 82 -7.09 5.94 -7.79
CA LEU A 82 -6.87 7.39 -7.77
C LEU A 82 -5.89 7.82 -8.86
N PHE A 83 -4.80 7.07 -9.05
CA PHE A 83 -3.82 7.32 -10.10
C PHE A 83 -4.46 7.24 -11.50
N LEU A 84 -5.27 6.21 -11.76
CA LEU A 84 -5.97 6.05 -13.04
C LEU A 84 -6.97 7.19 -13.27
N ALA A 85 -7.72 7.60 -12.24
CA ALA A 85 -8.68 8.69 -12.35
C ALA A 85 -8.01 10.04 -12.69
N LEU A 86 -6.80 10.28 -12.20
CA LEU A 86 -6.01 11.47 -12.52
C LEU A 86 -5.31 11.36 -13.87
N GLY A 87 -4.89 10.15 -14.25
CA GLY A 87 -4.15 9.87 -15.49
C GLY A 87 -5.04 9.74 -16.73
N GLU A 88 -6.31 9.33 -16.61
CA GLU A 88 -7.25 9.25 -17.74
C GLU A 88 -7.45 10.61 -18.44
N ALA A 89 -7.22 11.71 -17.73
CA ALA A 89 -7.27 13.04 -18.29
C ALA A 89 -6.14 13.34 -19.29
N ASP A 90 -5.02 12.60 -19.25
CA ASP A 90 -3.79 12.87 -20.02
C ASP A 90 -3.42 11.78 -21.01
N GLY A 91 -4.21 10.71 -21.18
CA GLY A 91 -3.90 9.60 -22.10
C GLY A 91 -2.63 8.84 -21.73
N GLN A 92 -2.25 8.84 -20.45
CA GLN A 92 -1.03 8.20 -19.97
C GLN A 92 -1.09 6.68 -20.12
N LYS A 93 0.00 6.12 -20.64
CA LYS A 93 0.19 4.67 -20.76
C LYS A 93 0.22 4.03 -19.37
N THR A 94 -0.34 2.83 -19.25
CA THR A 94 -0.29 2.00 -18.04
C THR A 94 1.10 2.03 -17.40
N PRO A 95 1.21 2.32 -16.10
CA PRO A 95 2.50 2.37 -15.43
C PRO A 95 3.20 1.01 -15.53
N ARG A 96 4.41 1.02 -16.06
CA ARG A 96 5.33 -0.13 -15.91
C ARG A 96 6.06 0.11 -14.61
N TYR A 97 5.78 -0.69 -13.58
CA TYR A 97 6.51 -0.61 -12.31
C TYR A 97 7.98 -0.98 -12.58
N PRO A 98 8.91 -0.02 -12.55
CA PRO A 98 10.32 -0.36 -12.69
C PRO A 98 10.72 -1.18 -11.47
N TYR A 99 11.45 -2.26 -11.70
CA TYR A 99 12.10 -2.98 -10.62
C TYR A 99 13.14 -2.03 -9.97
N GLN A 100 12.68 -1.28 -8.97
CA GLN A 100 13.60 -0.52 -8.14
C GLN A 100 14.22 -1.50 -7.14
N LYS A 101 15.50 -1.75 -7.33
CA LYS A 101 16.30 -2.44 -6.34
C LYS A 101 16.25 -1.62 -5.06
N ARG A 102 15.35 -1.99 -4.13
CA ARG A 102 15.33 -1.38 -2.80
C ARG A 102 16.73 -1.48 -2.25
N SER A 103 17.30 -0.35 -1.89
CA SER A 103 18.57 -0.33 -1.17
C SER A 103 18.43 -1.22 0.05
N THR A 104 19.13 -2.34 0.05
CA THR A 104 19.21 -3.28 1.17
C THR A 104 20.06 -2.72 2.32
N ALA A 105 20.29 -1.41 2.32
CA ALA A 105 21.20 -0.72 3.24
C ALA A 105 20.79 -0.75 4.73
N SER A 106 19.69 -1.39 5.08
CA SER A 106 19.30 -1.55 6.50
C SER A 106 18.89 -2.98 6.81
N ARG A 107 19.66 -3.97 6.34
CA ARG A 107 19.51 -5.36 6.79
C ARG A 107 20.19 -5.66 8.14
N ASN A 108 20.77 -4.66 8.78
CA ASN A 108 21.47 -4.84 10.03
C ASN A 108 20.55 -4.57 11.22
N GLN A 109 20.11 -5.66 11.87
CA GLN A 109 19.78 -5.77 13.29
C GLN A 109 18.43 -5.24 13.80
N ASP A 110 17.62 -4.53 13.04
CA ASP A 110 16.30 -4.12 13.55
C ASP A 110 15.31 -5.29 13.49
N SER A 111 14.48 -5.44 14.51
CA SER A 111 13.43 -6.45 14.49
C SER A 111 12.51 -6.22 13.28
N PRO A 112 11.97 -7.28 12.66
CA PRO A 112 11.06 -7.13 11.52
C PRO A 112 9.89 -6.17 11.80
N ALA A 113 9.36 -6.19 13.02
CA ALA A 113 8.28 -5.30 13.45
C ALA A 113 8.73 -3.83 13.49
N LEU A 114 9.94 -3.55 13.96
CA LEU A 114 10.47 -2.18 13.99
C LEU A 114 10.69 -1.64 12.58
N SER A 115 11.25 -2.45 11.68
CA SER A 115 11.41 -2.08 10.27
C SER A 115 10.05 -1.76 9.61
N ALA A 116 9.03 -2.59 9.84
CA ALA A 116 7.69 -2.34 9.32
C ALA A 116 7.08 -1.06 9.92
N LEU A 117 7.29 -0.79 11.21
CA LEU A 117 6.83 0.42 11.87
C LEU A 117 7.43 1.69 11.23
N TRP A 118 8.72 1.69 10.92
CA TRP A 118 9.37 2.80 10.21
C TRP A 118 8.79 3.02 8.82
N GLU A 119 8.48 1.95 8.10
CA GLU A 119 7.85 2.05 6.79
C GLU A 119 6.45 2.69 6.88
N ARG A 120 5.64 2.31 7.88
CA ARG A 120 4.32 2.90 8.11
C ARG A 120 4.39 4.38 8.46
N ARG A 121 5.31 4.78 9.32
CA ARG A 121 5.51 6.20 9.67
C ARG A 121 5.89 7.03 8.44
N ARG A 122 6.77 6.50 7.58
CA ARG A 122 7.12 7.16 6.32
C ARG A 122 5.90 7.30 5.38
N ASN A 123 5.00 6.32 5.34
CA ASN A 123 3.77 6.42 4.56
C ASN A 123 2.87 7.54 5.11
N ILE A 124 2.74 7.65 6.44
CA ILE A 124 1.98 8.73 7.08
C ILE A 124 2.52 10.09 6.65
N ASP A 125 3.81 10.33 6.81
CA ASP A 125 4.46 11.60 6.41
C ASP A 125 4.22 11.92 4.93
N CYS A 126 4.31 10.90 4.07
CA CYS A 126 4.04 11.04 2.64
C CYS A 126 2.60 11.45 2.37
N TYR A 127 1.61 10.76 2.96
CA TYR A 127 0.19 11.03 2.73
C TYR A 127 -0.25 12.38 3.30
N GLU A 128 0.25 12.79 4.47
CA GLU A 128 0.03 14.12 5.02
C GLU A 128 0.56 15.21 4.08
N THR A 129 1.76 15.00 3.55
CA THR A 129 2.37 15.92 2.59
C THR A 129 1.53 16.04 1.31
N LEU A 130 1.07 14.90 0.75
CA LEU A 130 0.27 14.88 -0.48
C LEU A 130 -1.12 15.48 -0.26
N MET A 131 -1.74 15.19 0.88
CA MET A 131 -3.02 15.76 1.26
C MET A 131 -2.94 17.29 1.43
N GLY A 132 -1.83 17.81 1.93
CA GLY A 132 -1.58 19.25 2.06
C GLY A 132 -1.35 19.97 0.73
N ARG A 133 -1.04 19.24 -0.35
CA ARG A 133 -0.78 19.79 -1.69
C ARG A 133 -1.99 19.82 -2.61
N THR A 134 -3.11 19.25 -2.21
CA THR A 134 -4.31 19.15 -3.05
C THR A 134 -5.52 19.78 -2.38
N GLU A 135 -6.31 20.51 -3.14
CA GLU A 135 -7.61 21.04 -2.74
C GLU A 135 -8.77 20.12 -3.15
N ASP A 136 -8.48 19.06 -3.93
CA ASP A 136 -9.49 18.13 -4.39
C ASP A 136 -10.05 17.30 -3.22
N ARG A 137 -11.36 17.41 -3.00
CA ARG A 137 -12.03 16.75 -1.86
C ARG A 137 -11.98 15.22 -1.95
N VAL A 138 -12.04 14.66 -3.15
CA VAL A 138 -12.00 13.21 -3.35
C VAL A 138 -10.61 12.67 -3.02
N VAL A 139 -9.58 13.33 -3.55
CA VAL A 139 -8.18 12.99 -3.25
C VAL A 139 -7.91 13.07 -1.75
N ARG A 140 -8.33 14.15 -1.10
CA ARG A 140 -8.18 14.32 0.35
C ARG A 140 -8.92 13.24 1.15
N SER A 141 -10.11 12.82 0.72
CA SER A 141 -10.87 11.75 1.35
C SER A 141 -10.14 10.41 1.28
N VAL A 142 -9.54 10.08 0.13
CA VAL A 142 -8.74 8.87 -0.03
C VAL A 142 -7.53 8.89 0.90
N PHE A 143 -6.77 9.98 0.93
CA PHE A 143 -5.61 10.09 1.84
C PHE A 143 -6.02 10.05 3.32
N SER A 144 -7.13 10.65 3.69
CA SER A 144 -7.65 10.59 5.06
C SER A 144 -7.96 9.14 5.48
N LYS A 145 -8.54 8.34 4.59
CA LYS A 145 -8.78 6.90 4.82
C LYS A 145 -7.48 6.12 4.96
N LEU A 146 -6.51 6.37 4.07
CA LEU A 146 -5.19 5.74 4.13
C LEU A 146 -4.46 6.08 5.43
N LEU A 147 -4.46 7.35 5.85
CA LEU A 147 -3.87 7.80 7.11
C LEU A 147 -4.48 7.10 8.32
N SER A 148 -5.81 6.98 8.37
CA SER A 148 -6.49 6.27 9.46
C SER A 148 -6.04 4.81 9.56
N THR A 149 -5.87 4.14 8.43
CA THR A 149 -5.38 2.76 8.36
C THR A 149 -3.92 2.67 8.82
N GLU A 150 -3.03 3.54 8.31
CA GLU A 150 -1.61 3.53 8.69
C GLU A 150 -1.41 3.79 10.20
N HIS A 151 -2.16 4.72 10.79
CA HIS A 151 -2.12 4.96 12.23
C HIS A 151 -2.57 3.74 13.05
N LEU A 152 -3.58 3.00 12.59
CA LEU A 152 -4.01 1.77 13.23
C LEU A 152 -2.90 0.71 13.20
N LEU A 153 -2.28 0.52 12.03
CA LEU A 153 -1.20 -0.44 11.83
C LEU A 153 0.05 -0.09 12.65
N CYS A 154 0.40 1.21 12.76
CA CYS A 154 1.48 1.67 13.62
C CYS A 154 1.25 1.25 15.08
N ARG A 155 0.05 1.47 15.62
CA ARG A 155 -0.27 1.07 17.01
C ARG A 155 -0.12 -0.44 17.25
N ARG A 156 -0.51 -1.25 16.25
CA ARG A 156 -0.36 -2.71 16.35
C ARG A 156 1.10 -3.14 16.32
N LEU A 157 1.90 -2.55 15.43
CA LEU A 157 3.34 -2.79 15.34
C LEU A 157 4.07 -2.32 16.62
N GLU A 158 3.72 -1.16 17.16
CA GLU A 158 4.26 -0.68 18.44
C GLU A 158 3.99 -1.65 19.60
N SER A 159 2.82 -2.28 19.60
CA SER A 159 2.48 -3.30 20.59
C SER A 159 3.31 -4.57 20.40
N ALA A 160 3.60 -4.96 19.15
CA ALA A 160 4.46 -6.11 18.84
C ALA A 160 5.94 -5.84 19.19
N CYS A 161 6.43 -4.60 19.04
CA CYS A 161 7.80 -4.23 19.39
C CYS A 161 8.10 -4.23 20.91
N LYS A 162 7.06 -4.24 21.75
CA LYS A 162 7.20 -4.21 23.22
C LYS A 162 7.28 -5.59 23.86
N LYS A 163 7.05 -6.64 23.09
CA LYS A 163 7.14 -8.04 23.54
C LYS A 163 8.53 -8.60 23.29
#